data_c2d7957e65f531dc9432661640b8b0de
#
_entry.id   c2d7957e65f531dc9432661640b8b0de
#
_cell.length_a   1.000
_cell.length_b   1.000
_cell.length_c   1.000
_cell.angle_alpha   90.00
_cell.angle_beta   90.00
_cell.angle_gamma   90.00
#
_symmetry.space_group_name_H-M   'P 1'
#
loop_
_entity.id
_entity.type
_entity.pdbx_description
1 polymer ?
#
loop_
_entity_poly.entity_id
_entity_poly.type
_entity_poly.pdbx_seq_one_letter_code
_entity_poly.pdbx_strand_id
1 'polypeptide(L)'
;FSFDQDADAERNIINDKRFTFVRSNFRYLHNFLRYYGVEEVDAILADLGVSSHHFDDSERGFSFRFDGKLDMRMNKRAGITAADIVNTYEEEKLADLFYLYGELKNSRKLAATLVKARTQKSIETIGEFIEIVKPLYGREREKKELAKVFQALRIEVNQEMEALKEMLYAATAVSYTHLRAHETDSYL
;
A
#
# COMPACT_ATOMS: atom_id res chain seq x y z
N PHE A 1 20.36 10.11 2.71
CA PHE A 1 19.19 10.25 1.84
C PHE A 1 17.99 9.62 2.51
N SER A 2 16.82 10.26 2.45
CA SER A 2 15.55 9.72 2.92
C SER A 2 14.53 9.82 1.78
N PHE A 3 13.86 8.71 1.50
CA PHE A 3 12.86 8.63 0.43
C PHE A 3 11.47 8.49 1.03
N ASP A 4 10.55 9.33 0.60
CA ASP A 4 9.13 9.17 0.86
C ASP A 4 8.32 9.80 -0.28
N GLN A 5 7.26 9.14 -0.71
CA GLN A 5 6.37 9.66 -1.76
C GLN A 5 5.22 10.50 -1.19
N ASP A 6 4.97 10.44 0.11
CA ASP A 6 3.94 11.23 0.76
C ASP A 6 4.39 12.69 0.93
N ALA A 7 3.52 13.61 0.55
CA ALA A 7 3.78 15.05 0.74
C ALA A 7 3.90 15.44 2.22
N ASP A 8 3.21 14.73 3.10
CA ASP A 8 3.22 15.03 4.53
C ASP A 8 4.56 14.69 5.20
N ALA A 9 5.36 13.80 4.60
CA ALA A 9 6.70 13.48 5.06
C ALA A 9 7.66 14.68 4.97
N GLU A 10 7.38 15.66 4.10
CA GLU A 10 8.18 16.90 4.00
C GLU A 10 8.22 17.69 5.32
N ARG A 11 7.21 17.54 6.17
CA ARG A 11 7.17 18.22 7.50
C ARG A 11 8.22 17.70 8.47
N ASN A 12 8.78 16.52 8.19
CA ASN A 12 9.78 15.84 9.04
C ASN A 12 11.21 16.07 8.54
N ILE A 13 11.42 16.95 7.57
CA ILE A 13 12.75 17.23 7.02
C ILE A 13 13.66 17.80 8.12
N ILE A 14 14.81 17.14 8.29
CA ILE A 14 15.83 17.57 9.25
C ILE A 14 16.67 18.68 8.63
N ASN A 15 16.81 19.80 9.33
CA ASN A 15 17.68 20.89 8.89
C ASN A 15 19.16 20.60 9.20
N ASP A 16 19.73 19.66 8.45
CA ASP A 16 21.14 19.26 8.53
C ASP A 16 21.68 19.13 7.10
N LYS A 17 22.84 19.70 6.81
CA LYS A 17 23.47 19.67 5.47
C LYS A 17 23.80 18.25 4.99
N ARG A 18 23.88 17.27 5.90
CA ARG A 18 24.12 15.85 5.60
C ARG A 18 22.83 15.11 5.24
N PHE A 19 21.66 15.71 5.46
CA PHE A 19 20.36 15.11 5.21
C PHE A 19 19.81 15.60 3.87
N THR A 20 19.48 14.65 2.99
CA THR A 20 18.81 14.93 1.72
C THR A 20 17.49 14.19 1.68
N PHE A 21 16.39 14.93 1.62
CA PHE A 21 15.07 14.37 1.44
C PHE A 21 14.75 14.27 -0.06
N VAL A 22 14.28 13.11 -0.49
CA VAL A 22 13.86 12.84 -1.86
C VAL A 22 12.38 12.50 -1.85
N ARG A 23 11.55 13.42 -2.34
CA ARG A 23 10.11 13.18 -2.47
C ARG A 23 9.82 12.28 -3.66
N SER A 24 10.02 10.99 -3.47
CA SER A 24 9.82 9.97 -4.51
C SER A 24 9.57 8.60 -3.90
N ASN A 25 9.02 7.72 -4.71
CA ASN A 25 8.96 6.31 -4.35
C ASN A 25 10.38 5.73 -4.29
N PHE A 26 10.66 4.94 -3.27
CA PHE A 26 11.94 4.27 -3.03
C PHE A 26 12.35 3.32 -4.17
N ARG A 27 11.44 2.91 -5.05
CA ARG A 27 11.74 2.14 -6.27
C ARG A 27 12.78 2.83 -7.17
N TYR A 28 12.84 4.16 -7.11
CA TYR A 28 13.78 4.97 -7.88
C TYR A 28 15.08 5.27 -7.14
N LEU A 29 15.40 4.52 -6.07
CA LEU A 29 16.60 4.70 -5.25
C LEU A 29 17.86 4.89 -6.09
N HIS A 30 18.16 3.96 -6.98
CA HIS A 30 19.36 3.99 -7.83
C HIS A 30 19.40 5.24 -8.73
N ASN A 31 18.26 5.60 -9.33
CA ASN A 31 18.17 6.77 -10.20
C ASN A 31 18.52 8.06 -9.48
N PHE A 32 17.96 8.25 -8.27
CA PHE A 32 18.23 9.44 -7.47
C PHE A 32 19.64 9.47 -6.89
N LEU A 33 20.18 8.36 -6.42
CA LEU A 33 21.58 8.30 -5.96
C LEU A 33 22.53 8.69 -7.09
N ARG A 34 22.33 8.17 -8.30
CA ARG A 34 23.11 8.58 -9.48
C ARG A 34 22.94 10.07 -9.81
N TYR A 35 21.74 10.60 -9.73
CA TYR A 35 21.47 12.03 -9.93
C TYR A 35 22.27 12.92 -8.96
N TYR A 36 22.43 12.48 -7.71
CA TYR A 36 23.22 13.15 -6.69
C TYR A 36 24.72 12.78 -6.73
N GLY A 37 25.17 12.02 -7.70
CA GLY A 37 26.58 11.61 -7.85
C GLY A 37 27.04 10.58 -6.82
N VAL A 38 26.11 9.82 -6.24
CA VAL A 38 26.40 8.76 -5.27
C VAL A 38 26.40 7.41 -5.99
N GLU A 39 27.54 6.75 -6.02
CA GLU A 39 27.71 5.45 -6.67
C GLU A 39 27.44 4.29 -5.71
N GLU A 40 27.87 4.43 -4.44
CA GLU A 40 27.75 3.40 -3.42
C GLU A 40 27.27 3.99 -2.09
N VAL A 41 26.62 3.17 -1.28
CA VAL A 41 26.16 3.52 0.07
C VAL A 41 26.60 2.45 1.08
N ASP A 42 26.95 2.86 2.29
CA ASP A 42 27.39 1.97 3.37
C ASP A 42 26.25 1.13 3.94
N ALA A 43 25.03 1.66 3.96
CA ALA A 43 23.87 0.98 4.50
C ALA A 43 22.56 1.52 3.91
N ILE A 44 21.55 0.67 3.87
CA ILE A 44 20.16 1.00 3.52
C ILE A 44 19.28 0.53 4.65
N LEU A 45 18.50 1.44 5.23
CA LEU A 45 17.42 1.13 6.15
C LEU A 45 16.09 1.35 5.43
N ALA A 46 15.25 0.32 5.37
CA ALA A 46 13.95 0.39 4.73
C ALA A 46 12.86 -0.02 5.72
N ASP A 47 12.00 0.92 6.08
CA ASP A 47 10.78 0.71 6.86
C ASP A 47 9.59 0.89 5.90
N LEU A 48 9.12 -0.24 5.38
CA LEU A 48 8.19 -0.26 4.25
C LEU A 48 6.76 -0.48 4.73
N GLY A 49 5.83 0.20 4.09
CA GLY A 49 4.40 0.08 4.38
C GLY A 49 3.75 1.44 4.61
N VAL A 50 2.82 1.49 5.55
CA VAL A 50 2.05 2.70 5.89
C VAL A 50 2.38 3.19 7.29
N SER A 51 2.47 4.50 7.45
CA SER A 51 2.58 5.12 8.78
C SER A 51 1.21 5.17 9.47
N SER A 52 1.21 5.29 10.80
CA SER A 52 -0.01 5.51 11.59
C SER A 52 -0.83 6.71 11.09
N HIS A 53 -0.14 7.74 10.58
CA HIS A 53 -0.78 8.93 10.01
C HIS A 53 -1.76 8.61 8.86
N HIS A 54 -1.45 7.62 8.02
CA HIS A 54 -2.35 7.22 6.94
C HIS A 54 -3.68 6.64 7.47
N PHE A 55 -3.66 5.98 8.62
CA PHE A 55 -4.87 5.40 9.22
C PHE A 55 -5.73 6.43 9.96
N ASP A 56 -5.14 7.54 10.39
CA ASP A 56 -5.83 8.59 11.14
C ASP A 56 -6.51 9.62 10.21
N ASP A 57 -6.08 9.70 8.94
CA ASP A 57 -6.70 10.56 7.94
C ASP A 57 -7.88 9.84 7.24
N SER A 58 -9.11 10.21 7.64
CA SER A 58 -10.34 9.63 7.08
C SER A 58 -10.51 9.84 5.58
N GLU A 59 -9.90 10.89 5.00
CA GLU A 59 -10.00 11.19 3.57
C GLU A 59 -9.08 10.33 2.70
N ARG A 60 -8.12 9.64 3.31
CA ARG A 60 -7.15 8.80 2.60
C ARG A 60 -7.67 7.40 2.28
N GLY A 61 -8.67 6.93 2.99
CA GLY A 61 -9.30 5.63 2.72
C GLY A 61 -8.53 4.39 3.20
N PHE A 62 -7.48 4.55 4.01
CA PHE A 62 -6.67 3.42 4.52
C PHE A 62 -7.31 2.67 5.69
N SER A 63 -8.26 3.28 6.36
CA SER A 63 -8.89 2.73 7.58
C SER A 63 -10.40 2.52 7.39
N PHE A 64 -10.87 1.38 7.83
CA PHE A 64 -12.30 1.08 7.91
C PHE A 64 -12.98 1.60 9.20
N ARG A 65 -12.27 2.41 9.99
CA ARG A 65 -12.83 3.06 11.18
C ARG A 65 -13.68 4.27 10.84
N PHE A 66 -13.45 4.86 9.69
CA PHE A 66 -14.13 6.07 9.22
C PHE A 66 -14.78 5.79 7.86
N ASP A 67 -15.92 6.41 7.62
CA ASP A 67 -16.47 6.44 6.28
C ASP A 67 -15.80 7.56 5.47
N GLY A 68 -15.59 7.30 4.20
CA GLY A 68 -14.91 8.20 3.28
C GLY A 68 -14.76 7.56 1.91
N LYS A 69 -14.01 8.21 1.03
CA LYS A 69 -13.72 7.66 -0.30
C LYS A 69 -12.85 6.41 -0.20
N LEU A 70 -13.14 5.42 -1.02
CA LEU A 70 -12.36 4.20 -1.15
C LEU A 70 -11.13 4.48 -2.05
N ASP A 71 -10.18 5.29 -1.56
CA ASP A 71 -9.03 5.77 -2.35
C ASP A 71 -7.77 4.90 -2.16
N MET A 72 -7.16 4.90 -0.98
CA MET A 72 -5.95 4.17 -0.57
C MET A 72 -4.66 4.54 -1.30
N ARG A 73 -4.60 5.60 -2.10
CA ARG A 73 -3.37 6.03 -2.76
C ARG A 73 -2.43 6.75 -1.79
N MET A 74 -1.19 6.32 -1.71
CA MET A 74 -0.12 7.05 -1.03
C MET A 74 0.23 8.33 -1.78
N ASN A 75 0.28 8.26 -3.12
CA ASN A 75 0.44 9.43 -3.98
C ASN A 75 -0.90 9.82 -4.61
N LYS A 76 -1.56 10.86 -4.08
CA LYS A 76 -2.86 11.34 -4.58
C LYS A 76 -2.84 11.88 -6.02
N ARG A 77 -1.66 12.13 -6.58
CA ARG A 77 -1.51 12.71 -7.93
C ARG A 77 -1.48 11.69 -9.06
N ALA A 78 -1.34 10.42 -8.75
CA ALA A 78 -1.18 9.36 -9.74
C ALA A 78 -1.80 8.04 -9.27
N GLY A 79 -1.98 7.14 -10.23
CA GLY A 79 -2.46 5.78 -9.97
C GLY A 79 -3.98 5.66 -9.92
N ILE A 80 -4.42 4.42 -9.79
CA ILE A 80 -5.83 4.03 -9.65
C ILE A 80 -6.19 3.96 -8.16
N THR A 81 -7.44 4.24 -7.83
CA THR A 81 -7.97 4.13 -6.48
C THR A 81 -8.40 2.70 -6.14
N ALA A 82 -8.62 2.41 -4.86
CA ALA A 82 -9.22 1.14 -4.48
C ALA A 82 -10.66 0.99 -5.03
N ALA A 83 -11.40 2.10 -5.17
CA ALA A 83 -12.70 2.11 -5.85
C ALA A 83 -12.55 1.68 -7.32
N ASP A 84 -11.57 2.20 -8.04
CA ASP A 84 -11.31 1.77 -9.43
C ASP A 84 -11.03 0.27 -9.51
N ILE A 85 -10.21 -0.27 -8.61
CA ILE A 85 -9.90 -1.70 -8.58
C ILE A 85 -11.16 -2.53 -8.40
N VAL A 86 -11.97 -2.26 -7.38
CA VAL A 86 -13.15 -3.07 -7.10
C VAL A 86 -14.24 -2.93 -8.17
N ASN A 87 -14.30 -1.79 -8.86
CA ASN A 87 -15.28 -1.55 -9.91
C ASN A 87 -14.87 -2.05 -11.31
N THR A 88 -13.54 -2.15 -11.58
CA THR A 88 -13.08 -2.44 -12.96
C THR A 88 -12.37 -3.78 -13.13
N TYR A 89 -11.74 -4.32 -12.08
CA TYR A 89 -11.01 -5.58 -12.22
C TYR A 89 -11.94 -6.75 -12.48
N GLU A 90 -11.49 -7.70 -13.32
CA GLU A 90 -12.17 -8.97 -13.53
C GLU A 90 -12.24 -9.79 -12.24
N GLU A 91 -13.27 -10.64 -12.12
CA GLU A 91 -13.53 -11.43 -10.90
C GLU A 91 -12.32 -12.27 -10.51
N GLU A 92 -11.68 -12.92 -11.49
CA GLU A 92 -10.51 -13.77 -11.24
C GLU A 92 -9.33 -12.94 -10.71
N LYS A 93 -9.08 -11.78 -11.30
CA LYS A 93 -8.02 -10.87 -10.84
C LYS A 93 -8.26 -10.34 -9.42
N LEU A 94 -9.52 -10.03 -9.07
CA LEU A 94 -9.89 -9.67 -7.69
C LEU A 94 -9.68 -10.83 -6.73
N ALA A 95 -10.04 -12.05 -7.13
CA ALA A 95 -9.86 -13.24 -6.30
C ALA A 95 -8.38 -13.49 -6.02
N ASP A 96 -7.53 -13.38 -7.05
CA ASP A 96 -6.08 -13.54 -6.92
C ASP A 96 -5.46 -12.46 -6.03
N LEU A 97 -5.87 -11.20 -6.20
CA LEU A 97 -5.45 -10.08 -5.37
C LEU A 97 -5.73 -10.37 -3.88
N PHE A 98 -6.95 -10.74 -3.54
CA PHE A 98 -7.34 -11.02 -2.16
C PHE A 98 -6.69 -12.30 -1.61
N TYR A 99 -6.42 -13.28 -2.45
CA TYR A 99 -5.71 -14.48 -2.05
C TYR A 99 -4.23 -14.22 -1.77
N LEU A 100 -3.54 -13.58 -2.71
CA LEU A 100 -2.09 -13.36 -2.66
C LEU A 100 -1.69 -12.31 -1.63
N TYR A 101 -2.38 -11.17 -1.59
CA TYR A 101 -2.00 -10.05 -0.75
C TYR A 101 -2.78 -9.97 0.57
N GLY A 102 -3.95 -10.58 0.62
CA GLY A 102 -4.78 -10.63 1.82
C GLY A 102 -4.77 -11.97 2.54
N GLU A 103 -4.17 -13.01 1.95
CA GLU A 103 -4.21 -14.39 2.48
C GLU A 103 -5.63 -14.86 2.82
N LEU A 104 -6.61 -14.43 2.02
CA LEU A 104 -8.02 -14.70 2.26
C LEU A 104 -8.43 -16.03 1.63
N LYS A 105 -8.78 -17.01 2.46
CA LYS A 105 -9.24 -18.33 1.98
C LYS A 105 -10.55 -18.28 1.20
N ASN A 106 -11.38 -17.26 1.44
CA ASN A 106 -12.65 -17.03 0.77
C ASN A 106 -12.58 -15.99 -0.36
N SER A 107 -11.39 -15.73 -0.90
CA SER A 107 -11.12 -14.69 -1.90
C SER A 107 -12.05 -14.76 -3.12
N ARG A 108 -12.34 -15.96 -3.65
CA ARG A 108 -13.26 -16.15 -4.78
C ARG A 108 -14.69 -15.71 -4.45
N LYS A 109 -15.17 -16.05 -3.24
CA LYS A 109 -16.51 -15.65 -2.79
C LYS A 109 -16.59 -14.14 -2.60
N LEU A 110 -15.53 -13.53 -2.07
CA LEU A 110 -15.41 -12.08 -1.91
C LEU A 110 -15.44 -11.37 -3.27
N ALA A 111 -14.62 -11.83 -4.23
CA ALA A 111 -14.58 -11.28 -5.58
C ALA A 111 -15.95 -11.36 -6.28
N ALA A 112 -16.57 -12.52 -6.29
CA ALA A 112 -17.91 -12.71 -6.87
C ALA A 112 -18.96 -11.81 -6.23
N THR A 113 -18.90 -11.60 -4.90
CA THR A 113 -19.81 -10.71 -4.18
C THR A 113 -19.63 -9.25 -4.62
N LEU A 114 -18.39 -8.78 -4.75
CA LEU A 114 -18.08 -7.42 -5.23
C LEU A 114 -18.51 -7.21 -6.68
N VAL A 115 -18.19 -8.17 -7.57
CA VAL A 115 -18.58 -8.10 -8.98
C VAL A 115 -20.10 -8.05 -9.12
N LYS A 116 -20.83 -8.87 -8.36
CA LYS A 116 -22.29 -8.81 -8.34
C LYS A 116 -22.83 -7.47 -7.81
N ALA A 117 -22.25 -6.93 -6.75
CA ALA A 117 -22.67 -5.66 -6.17
C ALA A 117 -22.48 -4.48 -7.12
N ARG A 118 -21.30 -4.38 -7.76
CA ARG A 118 -20.98 -3.28 -8.69
C ARG A 118 -21.88 -3.22 -9.93
N THR A 119 -22.53 -4.32 -10.30
CA THR A 119 -23.52 -4.30 -11.41
C THR A 119 -24.76 -3.53 -11.07
N GLN A 120 -25.07 -3.34 -9.78
CA GLN A 120 -26.23 -2.59 -9.32
C GLN A 120 -25.88 -1.13 -9.05
N LYS A 121 -24.73 -0.90 -8.44
CA LYS A 121 -24.22 0.42 -8.09
C LYS A 121 -22.71 0.39 -7.95
N SER A 122 -22.02 1.40 -8.50
CA SER A 122 -20.59 1.61 -8.28
C SER A 122 -20.26 1.74 -6.78
N ILE A 123 -19.16 1.16 -6.37
CA ILE A 123 -18.68 1.12 -4.98
C ILE A 123 -17.66 2.25 -4.83
N GLU A 124 -18.06 3.35 -4.19
CA GLU A 124 -17.24 4.56 -4.13
C GLU A 124 -16.71 4.85 -2.72
N THR A 125 -17.41 4.37 -1.70
CA THR A 125 -17.08 4.68 -0.31
C THR A 125 -16.69 3.44 0.49
N ILE A 126 -15.98 3.68 1.59
CA ILE A 126 -15.62 2.64 2.56
C ILE A 126 -16.87 2.00 3.15
N GLY A 127 -17.88 2.81 3.50
CA GLY A 127 -19.12 2.32 4.06
C GLY A 127 -19.84 1.37 3.12
N GLU A 128 -20.02 1.75 1.84
CA GLU A 128 -20.63 0.89 0.81
C GLU A 128 -19.85 -0.43 0.65
N PHE A 129 -18.52 -0.33 0.60
CA PHE A 129 -17.66 -1.50 0.50
C PHE A 129 -17.84 -2.46 1.69
N ILE A 130 -17.81 -1.92 2.92
CA ILE A 130 -17.94 -2.70 4.13
C ILE A 130 -19.33 -3.38 4.19
N GLU A 131 -20.42 -2.68 3.87
CA GLU A 131 -21.76 -3.26 3.85
C GLU A 131 -21.86 -4.48 2.93
N ILE A 132 -21.15 -4.46 1.79
CA ILE A 132 -21.12 -5.54 0.83
C ILE A 132 -20.32 -6.74 1.37
N VAL A 133 -19.16 -6.50 1.98
CA VAL A 133 -18.23 -7.57 2.36
C VAL A 133 -18.46 -8.13 3.76
N LYS A 134 -18.98 -7.32 4.68
CA LYS A 134 -19.24 -7.68 6.07
C LYS A 134 -20.07 -8.96 6.25
N PRO A 135 -21.15 -9.22 5.47
CA PRO A 135 -21.92 -10.46 5.59
C PRO A 135 -21.15 -11.74 5.31
N LEU A 136 -19.95 -11.64 4.71
CA LEU A 136 -19.09 -12.79 4.43
C LEU A 136 -18.33 -13.28 5.68
N TYR A 137 -18.28 -12.45 6.73
CA TYR A 137 -17.48 -12.68 7.91
C TYR A 137 -18.36 -12.77 9.17
N GLY A 138 -18.01 -13.67 10.07
CA GLY A 138 -18.63 -13.74 11.40
C GLY A 138 -18.12 -12.61 12.30
N ARG A 139 -18.96 -12.15 13.23
CA ARG A 139 -18.67 -11.02 14.13
C ARG A 139 -17.30 -11.06 14.81
N GLU A 140 -16.86 -12.24 15.21
CA GLU A 140 -15.56 -12.42 15.89
C GLU A 140 -14.35 -12.22 14.98
N ARG A 141 -14.49 -12.49 13.68
CA ARG A 141 -13.40 -12.43 12.70
C ARG A 141 -13.48 -11.21 11.80
N GLU A 142 -14.58 -10.48 11.85
CA GLU A 142 -14.88 -9.37 10.95
C GLU A 142 -13.72 -8.36 10.84
N LYS A 143 -13.26 -7.84 11.98
CA LYS A 143 -12.18 -6.85 11.99
C LYS A 143 -10.89 -7.38 11.40
N LYS A 144 -10.51 -8.61 11.73
CA LYS A 144 -9.29 -9.25 11.23
C LYS A 144 -9.35 -9.49 9.72
N GLU A 145 -10.48 -9.98 9.23
CA GLU A 145 -10.66 -10.25 7.81
C GLU A 145 -10.78 -8.94 7.00
N LEU A 146 -11.47 -7.91 7.52
CA LEU A 146 -11.49 -6.59 6.91
C LEU A 146 -10.08 -5.98 6.83
N ALA A 147 -9.26 -6.09 7.86
CA ALA A 147 -7.89 -5.60 7.82
C ALA A 147 -7.09 -6.23 6.67
N LYS A 148 -7.23 -7.55 6.45
CA LYS A 148 -6.60 -8.27 5.34
C LYS A 148 -7.13 -7.82 3.97
N VAL A 149 -8.44 -7.58 3.86
CA VAL A 149 -9.05 -7.07 2.63
C VAL A 149 -8.50 -5.68 2.29
N PHE A 150 -8.43 -4.79 3.27
CA PHE A 150 -7.86 -3.45 3.10
C PHE A 150 -6.37 -3.49 2.78
N GLN A 151 -5.61 -4.38 3.44
CA GLN A 151 -4.20 -4.62 3.11
C GLN A 151 -4.02 -5.04 1.64
N ALA A 152 -4.82 -5.98 1.16
CA ALA A 152 -4.73 -6.45 -0.21
C ALA A 152 -4.98 -5.32 -1.22
N LEU A 153 -6.05 -4.53 -1.03
CA LEU A 153 -6.35 -3.39 -1.88
C LEU A 153 -5.22 -2.35 -1.84
N ARG A 154 -4.71 -2.02 -0.66
CA ARG A 154 -3.62 -1.06 -0.49
C ARG A 154 -2.37 -1.47 -1.26
N ILE A 155 -1.97 -2.73 -1.13
CA ILE A 155 -0.78 -3.28 -1.82
C ILE A 155 -0.92 -3.12 -3.33
N GLU A 156 -2.10 -3.43 -3.88
CA GLU A 156 -2.35 -3.31 -5.31
C GLU A 156 -2.40 -1.85 -5.77
N VAL A 157 -3.16 -0.98 -5.07
CA VAL A 157 -3.28 0.45 -5.38
C VAL A 157 -1.91 1.12 -5.49
N ASN A 158 -1.01 0.78 -4.56
CA ASN A 158 0.30 1.42 -4.46
C ASN A 158 1.42 0.62 -5.13
N GLN A 159 1.09 -0.51 -5.78
CA GLN A 159 2.06 -1.40 -6.42
C GLN A 159 3.23 -1.75 -5.49
N GLU A 160 2.93 -2.02 -4.22
CA GLU A 160 3.95 -2.15 -3.17
C GLU A 160 4.91 -3.31 -3.46
N MET A 161 4.44 -4.42 -4.02
CA MET A 161 5.28 -5.58 -4.35
C MET A 161 6.25 -5.29 -5.50
N GLU A 162 5.82 -4.55 -6.53
CA GLU A 162 6.70 -4.15 -7.63
C GLU A 162 7.72 -3.11 -7.15
N ALA A 163 7.29 -2.14 -6.36
CA ALA A 163 8.18 -1.16 -5.76
C ALA A 163 9.25 -1.83 -4.87
N LEU A 164 8.85 -2.83 -4.09
CA LEU A 164 9.77 -3.63 -3.26
C LEU A 164 10.81 -4.37 -4.12
N LYS A 165 10.37 -5.07 -5.18
CA LYS A 165 11.29 -5.77 -6.09
C LYS A 165 12.31 -4.81 -6.72
N GLU A 166 11.84 -3.69 -7.25
CA GLU A 166 12.70 -2.68 -7.87
C GLU A 166 13.69 -2.08 -6.87
N MET A 167 13.25 -1.82 -5.64
CA MET A 167 14.12 -1.34 -4.56
C MET A 167 15.18 -2.37 -4.19
N LEU A 168 14.82 -3.66 -4.07
CA LEU A 168 15.78 -4.72 -3.77
C LEU A 168 16.85 -4.85 -4.87
N TYR A 169 16.45 -4.78 -6.14
CA TYR A 169 17.42 -4.74 -7.25
C TYR A 169 18.31 -3.49 -7.19
N ALA A 170 17.70 -2.33 -6.92
CA ALA A 170 18.46 -1.09 -6.79
C ALA A 170 19.44 -1.14 -5.61
N ALA A 171 19.02 -1.71 -4.48
CA ALA A 171 19.85 -1.85 -3.29
C ALA A 171 21.06 -2.75 -3.53
N THR A 172 20.90 -3.85 -4.26
CA THR A 172 22.05 -4.73 -4.60
C THR A 172 23.04 -4.05 -5.53
N ALA A 173 22.58 -3.10 -6.36
CA ALA A 173 23.42 -2.37 -7.30
C ALA A 173 24.27 -1.25 -6.64
N VAL A 174 23.84 -0.75 -5.46
CA VAL A 174 24.47 0.40 -4.79
C VAL A 174 25.02 0.07 -3.39
N SER A 175 24.79 -1.14 -2.88
CA SER A 175 25.28 -1.55 -1.57
C SER A 175 26.60 -2.30 -1.66
N TYR A 176 27.58 -1.83 -0.90
CA TYR A 176 28.88 -2.48 -0.77
C TYR A 176 28.85 -3.71 0.17
N THR A 177 27.80 -3.84 0.99
CA THR A 177 27.70 -4.88 2.02
C THR A 177 26.49 -5.81 1.78
N HIS A 178 26.51 -6.98 2.43
CA HIS A 178 25.43 -7.96 2.35
C HIS A 178 24.12 -7.41 2.92
N LEU A 179 23.05 -7.56 2.16
CA LEU A 179 21.69 -7.23 2.61
C LEU A 179 21.27 -8.20 3.73
N ARG A 180 20.79 -7.65 4.83
CA ARG A 180 20.08 -8.39 5.88
C ARG A 180 18.64 -7.90 5.94
N ALA A 181 17.69 -8.80 5.73
CA ALA A 181 16.28 -8.53 6.00
C ALA A 181 15.96 -8.85 7.45
N HIS A 182 15.24 -7.97 8.13
CA HIS A 182 14.67 -8.21 9.45
C HIS A 182 13.17 -8.00 9.34
N GLU A 183 12.38 -9.05 9.49
CA GLU A 183 10.94 -8.94 9.60
C GLU A 183 10.58 -8.50 11.02
N THR A 184 9.88 -7.39 11.13
CA THR A 184 9.18 -7.03 12.37
C THR A 184 7.73 -7.45 12.20
N ASP A 185 7.30 -8.47 12.93
CA ASP A 185 5.89 -8.80 13.08
C ASP A 185 5.17 -7.63 13.75
N SER A 186 4.60 -6.75 12.94
CA SER A 186 3.68 -5.75 13.46
C SER A 186 2.31 -6.41 13.66
N TYR A 187 2.09 -6.92 14.85
CA TYR A 187 0.73 -7.24 15.30
C TYR A 187 -0.04 -5.93 15.49
N LEU A 188 -0.93 -5.64 14.55
CA LEU A 188 -2.00 -4.66 14.70
C LEU A 188 -3.34 -5.35 14.89
#